data_e1e841baf4ce04ad1e3965941349c94a
#
_entry.id   e1e841baf4ce04ad1e3965941349c94a
#
_cell.length_a   1.000
_cell.length_b   1.000
_cell.length_c   1.000
_cell.angle_alpha   90.00
_cell.angle_beta   90.00
_cell.angle_gamma   90.00
#
_symmetry.space_group_name_H-M   'P 1'
#
loop_
_entity.id
_entity.type
_entity.pdbx_description
1 polymer ?
#
loop_
_entity_poly.entity_id
_entity_poly.type
_entity_poly.pdbx_seq_one_letter_code
_entity_poly.pdbx_strand_id
1 'polypeptide(L)'
;MWRAFARLPRALEGGTEVVQQITLTQHLPPHSNVRNFCSTYYRKKHNLQPIIMTSSSKPKVVFVLGGPGAGKGTQCSKIVDRFLFTHLSAGDLLREERSREGSEFGTLIEDYIRNGKIVPVDVTCSLLENAMKNSGKSLFLIDGFPRNQDNLDGWNRQMSEKVDMQFVLFFDCDEEVCVKRCLNRGQGGSGRSDDNLESLKKRIQTYNNDSLPIIKHFEGAGQVKKIDASPDADKVFSEVERTFLSSGF
;
A
#
# COMPACT_ATOMS: atom_id res chain seq x y z
N MET A 1 -7.05 -39.38 -16.91
CA MET A 1 -6.45 -39.52 -18.26
C MET A 1 -6.62 -38.22 -19.01
N TRP A 2 -5.67 -37.30 -18.89
CA TRP A 2 -5.64 -36.04 -19.65
C TRP A 2 -4.25 -35.83 -20.20
N ARG A 3 -4.11 -35.85 -21.52
CA ARG A 3 -2.86 -35.50 -22.24
C ARG A 3 -2.88 -34.01 -22.52
N ALA A 4 -1.95 -33.24 -21.94
CA ALA A 4 -1.71 -31.86 -22.32
C ALA A 4 -0.57 -31.80 -23.34
N PHE A 5 -0.87 -31.42 -24.58
CA PHE A 5 0.09 -31.05 -25.60
C PHE A 5 0.40 -29.55 -25.46
N ALA A 6 1.61 -29.21 -25.07
CA ALA A 6 2.12 -27.85 -25.19
C ALA A 6 2.82 -27.69 -26.55
N ARG A 7 2.25 -26.90 -27.47
CA ARG A 7 2.91 -26.45 -28.70
C ARG A 7 3.72 -25.19 -28.38
N LEU A 8 5.02 -25.26 -28.68
CA LEU A 8 5.90 -24.09 -28.74
C LEU A 8 5.84 -23.45 -30.14
N PRO A 9 6.00 -22.12 -30.26
CA PRO A 9 6.01 -21.43 -31.56
C PRO A 9 7.32 -21.71 -32.31
N ARG A 10 7.19 -21.82 -33.65
CA ARG A 10 8.30 -21.99 -34.61
C ARG A 10 9.16 -20.73 -34.64
N ALA A 11 10.46 -20.89 -34.44
CA ALA A 11 11.46 -19.95 -34.88
C ALA A 11 12.12 -20.50 -36.15
N LEU A 12 12.51 -19.57 -37.03
CA LEU A 12 12.96 -19.76 -38.40
C LEU A 12 14.37 -20.37 -38.50
N GLU A 13 14.47 -21.28 -39.46
CA GLU A 13 15.60 -21.70 -40.31
C GLU A 13 16.99 -22.08 -39.72
N GLY A 14 17.37 -23.31 -39.98
CA GLY A 14 18.75 -23.74 -40.22
C GLY A 14 19.39 -24.60 -39.16
N GLY A 15 19.09 -25.89 -39.12
CA GLY A 15 19.87 -26.84 -38.34
C GLY A 15 19.07 -28.06 -37.91
N THR A 16 19.39 -29.21 -38.47
CA THR A 16 18.85 -30.51 -38.11
C THR A 16 19.14 -30.83 -36.64
N GLU A 17 18.18 -30.63 -35.76
CA GLU A 17 18.25 -31.17 -34.38
C GLU A 17 17.17 -32.22 -34.14
N VAL A 18 17.64 -33.38 -33.73
CA VAL A 18 16.87 -34.55 -33.36
C VAL A 18 16.05 -34.22 -32.11
N VAL A 19 14.72 -34.19 -32.23
CA VAL A 19 13.81 -34.08 -31.10
C VAL A 19 13.76 -35.39 -30.35
N GLN A 20 14.53 -35.55 -29.27
CA GLN A 20 14.35 -36.62 -28.32
C GLN A 20 13.11 -36.36 -27.46
N GLN A 21 12.10 -37.21 -27.62
CA GLN A 21 10.96 -37.27 -26.72
C GLN A 21 11.43 -37.71 -25.31
N ILE A 22 11.30 -36.79 -24.36
CA ILE A 22 11.49 -37.12 -22.94
C ILE A 22 10.14 -37.52 -22.36
N THR A 23 9.98 -38.83 -22.13
CA THR A 23 8.84 -39.41 -21.36
C THR A 23 9.17 -39.25 -19.89
N LEU A 24 8.52 -38.25 -19.23
CA LEU A 24 8.58 -38.06 -17.78
C LEU A 24 7.47 -38.91 -17.10
N THR A 25 7.79 -40.07 -16.68
CA THR A 25 7.00 -40.84 -15.68
C THR A 25 7.82 -40.91 -14.39
N GLN A 26 7.18 -40.42 -13.32
CA GLN A 26 7.46 -40.61 -11.88
C GLN A 26 8.08 -39.41 -11.14
N HIS A 27 7.32 -38.99 -10.10
CA HIS A 27 7.61 -38.05 -9.02
C HIS A 27 7.56 -36.54 -9.35
N LEU A 28 6.33 -36.02 -9.47
CA LEU A 28 6.07 -34.57 -9.37
C LEU A 28 5.73 -34.20 -7.92
N PRO A 29 6.36 -33.17 -7.34
CA PRO A 29 5.95 -32.60 -6.06
C PRO A 29 4.64 -31.79 -6.21
N PRO A 30 3.91 -31.50 -5.12
CA PRO A 30 2.60 -30.84 -5.18
C PRO A 30 2.65 -29.45 -5.80
N HIS A 31 1.54 -29.06 -6.41
CA HIS A 31 1.32 -27.98 -7.41
C HIS A 31 1.86 -26.57 -7.18
N SER A 32 2.47 -26.24 -6.06
CA SER A 32 2.97 -24.88 -5.75
C SER A 32 4.39 -24.56 -6.25
N ASN A 33 5.18 -25.56 -6.64
CA ASN A 33 6.62 -25.36 -6.94
C ASN A 33 7.04 -25.55 -8.41
N VAL A 34 6.13 -25.87 -9.31
CA VAL A 34 6.49 -26.24 -10.70
C VAL A 34 7.02 -25.05 -11.51
N ARG A 35 6.50 -23.83 -11.28
CA ARG A 35 6.98 -22.62 -12.01
C ARG A 35 8.41 -22.24 -11.64
N ASN A 36 8.78 -22.40 -10.37
CA ASN A 36 10.14 -22.07 -9.90
C ASN A 36 11.16 -23.12 -10.33
N PHE A 37 10.75 -24.39 -10.39
CA PHE A 37 11.64 -25.49 -10.78
C PHE A 37 12.02 -25.42 -12.26
N CYS A 38 11.07 -25.17 -13.15
CA CYS A 38 11.33 -25.02 -14.59
C CYS A 38 12.25 -23.83 -14.90
N SER A 39 12.04 -22.68 -14.21
CA SER A 39 12.88 -21.50 -14.37
C SER A 39 14.31 -21.73 -13.91
N THR A 40 14.51 -22.42 -12.80
CA THR A 40 15.84 -22.70 -12.22
C THR A 40 16.61 -23.71 -13.07
N TYR A 41 15.93 -24.74 -13.58
CA TYR A 41 16.54 -25.76 -14.44
C TYR A 41 16.98 -25.16 -15.79
N TYR A 42 16.16 -24.33 -16.41
CA TYR A 42 16.47 -23.65 -17.66
C TYR A 42 17.68 -22.72 -17.52
N ARG A 43 17.75 -21.95 -16.43
CA ARG A 43 18.89 -21.08 -16.11
C ARG A 43 20.20 -21.84 -15.92
N LYS A 44 20.16 -22.98 -15.23
CA LYS A 44 21.36 -23.81 -14.97
C LYS A 44 21.91 -24.45 -16.24
N LYS A 45 21.04 -24.85 -17.17
CA LYS A 45 21.43 -25.46 -18.45
C LYS A 45 22.07 -24.47 -19.42
N HIS A 46 21.74 -23.18 -19.35
CA HIS A 46 22.23 -22.14 -20.25
C HIS A 46 23.27 -21.22 -19.63
N ASN A 47 23.81 -21.58 -18.45
CA ASN A 47 24.82 -20.78 -17.72
C ASN A 47 24.43 -19.30 -17.54
N LEU A 48 23.11 -19.02 -17.47
CA LEU A 48 22.59 -17.67 -17.29
C LEU A 48 22.80 -17.29 -15.82
N GLN A 49 23.72 -16.38 -15.59
CA GLN A 49 23.90 -15.74 -14.30
C GLN A 49 22.54 -15.13 -13.86
N PRO A 50 22.20 -15.20 -12.57
CA PRO A 50 21.04 -14.49 -12.09
C PRO A 50 21.22 -13.02 -12.44
N ILE A 51 20.36 -12.51 -13.31
CA ILE A 51 20.25 -11.06 -13.48
C ILE A 51 19.70 -10.55 -12.14
N ILE A 52 20.61 -10.20 -11.24
CA ILE A 52 20.28 -9.37 -10.09
C ILE A 52 19.97 -8.02 -10.73
N MET A 53 18.70 -7.79 -11.05
CA MET A 53 18.24 -6.44 -11.28
C MET A 53 18.34 -5.70 -9.94
N THR A 54 19.52 -5.24 -9.62
CA THR A 54 19.73 -4.17 -8.67
C THR A 54 19.23 -2.90 -9.36
N SER A 55 17.91 -2.78 -9.51
CA SER A 55 17.30 -1.50 -9.73
C SER A 55 17.55 -0.70 -8.46
N SER A 56 18.55 0.16 -8.51
CA SER A 56 18.85 1.13 -7.45
C SER A 56 17.82 2.27 -7.44
N SER A 57 16.62 2.03 -7.91
CA SER A 57 15.52 2.99 -7.87
C SER A 57 14.93 3.00 -6.47
N LYS A 58 14.86 4.20 -5.89
CA LYS A 58 14.18 4.42 -4.61
C LYS A 58 12.77 3.85 -4.67
N PRO A 59 12.26 3.24 -3.57
CA PRO A 59 10.86 2.82 -3.51
C PRO A 59 9.92 3.99 -3.81
N LYS A 60 8.91 3.75 -4.64
CA LYS A 60 7.90 4.75 -4.97
C LYS A 60 6.80 4.79 -3.93
N VAL A 61 6.42 5.98 -3.50
CA VAL A 61 5.42 6.23 -2.46
C VAL A 61 4.30 7.11 -3.00
N VAL A 62 3.07 6.69 -2.76
CA VAL A 62 1.87 7.51 -2.91
C VAL A 62 1.29 7.72 -1.52
N PHE A 63 1.15 8.98 -1.10
CA PHE A 63 0.41 9.30 0.12
C PHE A 63 -1.08 9.26 -0.14
N VAL A 64 -1.82 8.66 0.80
CA VAL A 64 -3.29 8.56 0.73
C VAL A 64 -3.88 9.35 1.88
N LEU A 65 -4.45 10.51 1.56
CA LEU A 65 -4.97 11.46 2.53
C LEU A 65 -6.49 11.65 2.38
N GLY A 66 -7.11 12.17 3.44
CA GLY A 66 -8.56 12.42 3.51
C GLY A 66 -9.08 12.26 4.93
N GLY A 67 -10.27 12.77 5.19
CA GLY A 67 -10.92 12.75 6.50
C GLY A 67 -11.16 11.35 7.06
N PRO A 68 -11.44 11.23 8.37
CA PRO A 68 -11.90 9.98 8.95
C PRO A 68 -13.23 9.57 8.30
N GLY A 69 -13.32 8.35 7.78
CA GLY A 69 -14.52 7.88 7.06
C GLY A 69 -14.54 8.11 5.55
N ALA A 70 -13.55 8.80 4.96
CA ALA A 70 -13.48 9.06 3.51
C ALA A 70 -13.23 7.81 2.65
N GLY A 71 -13.16 6.61 3.21
CA GLY A 71 -13.03 5.35 2.44
C GLY A 71 -11.62 4.99 2.00
N LYS A 72 -10.58 5.68 2.51
CA LYS A 72 -9.16 5.45 2.16
C LYS A 72 -8.78 3.98 2.16
N GLY A 73 -9.01 3.26 3.27
CA GLY A 73 -8.63 1.85 3.38
C GLY A 73 -9.32 0.94 2.36
N THR A 74 -10.60 1.18 2.06
CA THR A 74 -11.34 0.45 1.02
C THR A 74 -10.71 0.66 -0.35
N GLN A 75 -10.36 1.90 -0.68
CA GLN A 75 -9.72 2.20 -1.95
C GLN A 75 -8.28 1.67 -2.01
N CYS A 76 -7.53 1.75 -0.92
CA CYS A 76 -6.20 1.15 -0.83
C CYS A 76 -6.22 -0.36 -1.11
N SER A 77 -7.20 -1.11 -0.56
CA SER A 77 -7.34 -2.55 -0.88
C SER A 77 -7.53 -2.78 -2.37
N LYS A 78 -8.40 -2.01 -3.02
CA LYS A 78 -8.64 -2.12 -4.48
C LYS A 78 -7.40 -1.74 -5.30
N ILE A 79 -6.62 -0.72 -4.87
CA ILE A 79 -5.36 -0.34 -5.53
C ILE A 79 -4.32 -1.45 -5.39
N VAL A 80 -4.21 -2.08 -4.21
CA VAL A 80 -3.31 -3.23 -3.98
C VAL A 80 -3.63 -4.37 -4.93
N ASP A 81 -4.89 -4.73 -5.06
CA ASP A 81 -5.34 -5.82 -5.93
C ASP A 81 -5.07 -5.52 -7.42
N ARG A 82 -5.21 -4.26 -7.84
CA ARG A 82 -5.12 -3.84 -9.23
C ARG A 82 -3.69 -3.50 -9.69
N PHE A 83 -2.91 -2.83 -8.82
CA PHE A 83 -1.62 -2.22 -9.19
C PHE A 83 -0.43 -2.78 -8.41
N LEU A 84 -0.63 -3.81 -7.57
CA LEU A 84 0.41 -4.50 -6.81
C LEU A 84 1.19 -3.61 -5.83
N PHE A 85 0.59 -2.53 -5.37
CA PHE A 85 1.14 -1.72 -4.29
C PHE A 85 1.11 -2.47 -2.95
N THR A 86 1.96 -2.06 -2.03
CA THR A 86 1.88 -2.48 -0.63
C THR A 86 1.20 -1.37 0.17
N HIS A 87 0.09 -1.69 0.83
CA HIS A 87 -0.64 -0.74 1.67
C HIS A 87 -0.04 -0.71 3.08
N LEU A 88 0.41 0.47 3.51
CA LEU A 88 0.89 0.76 4.84
C LEU A 88 -0.02 1.81 5.48
N SER A 89 -0.93 1.37 6.35
CA SER A 89 -1.78 2.27 7.12
C SER A 89 -1.03 2.72 8.38
N ALA A 90 -0.66 4.00 8.45
CA ALA A 90 -0.02 4.55 9.64
C ALA A 90 -0.85 4.33 10.90
N GLY A 91 -2.18 4.43 10.80
CA GLY A 91 -3.08 4.16 11.91
C GLY A 91 -3.11 2.69 12.33
N ASP A 92 -2.99 1.74 11.40
CA ASP A 92 -2.97 0.30 11.74
C ASP A 92 -1.62 -0.09 12.33
N LEU A 93 -0.50 0.39 11.78
CA LEU A 93 0.83 0.19 12.36
C LEU A 93 0.92 0.72 13.80
N LEU A 94 0.33 1.88 14.07
CA LEU A 94 0.27 2.42 15.44
C LEU A 94 -0.61 1.54 16.35
N ARG A 95 -1.72 1.00 15.87
CA ARG A 95 -2.57 0.09 16.65
C ARG A 95 -1.88 -1.26 16.92
N GLU A 96 -1.16 -1.78 15.95
CA GLU A 96 -0.30 -2.97 16.11
C GLU A 96 0.76 -2.74 17.19
N GLU A 97 1.51 -1.64 17.06
CA GLU A 97 2.56 -1.28 18.03
C GLU A 97 1.99 -1.07 19.44
N ARG A 98 0.82 -0.42 19.54
CA ARG A 98 0.09 -0.26 20.82
C ARG A 98 -0.19 -1.59 21.50
N SER A 99 -0.57 -2.60 20.73
CA SER A 99 -0.97 -3.92 21.23
C SER A 99 0.19 -4.89 21.37
N ARG A 100 1.38 -4.51 20.90
CA ARG A 100 2.57 -5.37 20.94
C ARG A 100 3.04 -5.53 22.39
N GLU A 101 3.22 -6.77 22.83
CA GLU A 101 3.77 -7.09 24.15
C GLU A 101 5.18 -6.49 24.29
N GLY A 102 5.44 -5.80 25.40
CA GLY A 102 6.71 -5.13 25.66
C GLY A 102 6.95 -3.85 24.85
N SER A 103 5.92 -3.27 24.22
CA SER A 103 6.05 -2.00 23.51
C SER A 103 6.35 -0.84 24.47
N GLU A 104 7.46 -0.12 24.22
CA GLU A 104 7.80 1.10 24.94
C GLU A 104 6.84 2.26 24.61
N PHE A 105 6.16 2.21 23.45
CA PHE A 105 5.26 3.25 22.97
C PHE A 105 3.79 2.95 23.18
N GLY A 106 3.42 1.76 23.66
CA GLY A 106 2.04 1.30 23.76
C GLY A 106 1.11 2.26 24.48
N THR A 107 1.48 2.70 25.71
CA THR A 107 0.69 3.65 26.52
C THR A 107 0.59 5.02 25.87
N LEU A 108 1.70 5.53 25.32
CA LEU A 108 1.72 6.82 24.62
C LEU A 108 0.79 6.80 23.42
N ILE A 109 0.87 5.77 22.58
CA ILE A 109 0.03 5.62 21.39
C ILE A 109 -1.46 5.54 21.79
N GLU A 110 -1.80 4.79 22.86
CA GLU A 110 -3.19 4.69 23.35
C GLU A 110 -3.75 6.06 23.74
N ASP A 111 -2.99 6.86 24.49
CA ASP A 111 -3.41 8.20 24.90
C ASP A 111 -3.65 9.12 23.69
N TYR A 112 -2.79 9.08 22.70
CA TYR A 112 -2.94 9.90 21.49
C TYR A 112 -4.15 9.46 20.66
N ILE A 113 -4.34 8.16 20.45
CA ILE A 113 -5.47 7.61 19.68
C ILE A 113 -6.81 7.95 20.37
N ARG A 114 -6.91 7.72 21.68
CA ARG A 114 -8.12 7.99 22.49
C ARG A 114 -8.52 9.46 22.42
N ASN A 115 -7.55 10.36 22.45
CA ASN A 115 -7.77 11.80 22.40
C ASN A 115 -7.86 12.38 20.98
N GLY A 116 -7.80 11.54 19.94
CA GLY A 116 -7.85 11.96 18.53
C GLY A 116 -6.64 12.78 18.11
N LYS A 117 -5.54 12.74 18.88
CA LYS A 117 -4.30 13.47 18.63
C LYS A 117 -3.40 12.73 17.63
N ILE A 118 -2.44 13.45 17.07
CA ILE A 118 -1.43 12.92 16.15
C ILE A 118 -0.23 12.43 16.96
N VAL A 119 0.13 11.15 16.81
CA VAL A 119 1.29 10.53 17.48
C VAL A 119 2.59 11.19 16.99
N PRO A 120 3.61 11.36 17.85
CA PRO A 120 4.89 11.96 17.47
C PRO A 120 5.51 11.31 16.23
N VAL A 121 6.07 12.15 15.37
CA VAL A 121 6.55 11.75 14.03
C VAL A 121 7.63 10.67 14.07
N ASP A 122 8.52 10.70 15.04
CA ASP A 122 9.64 9.75 15.12
C ASP A 122 9.13 8.31 15.30
N VAL A 123 8.06 8.12 16.09
CA VAL A 123 7.42 6.81 16.25
C VAL A 123 6.79 6.37 14.92
N THR A 124 6.00 7.25 14.31
CA THR A 124 5.27 6.91 13.07
C THR A 124 6.22 6.65 11.90
N CYS A 125 7.25 7.49 11.70
CA CYS A 125 8.24 7.30 10.64
C CYS A 125 9.06 6.02 10.83
N SER A 126 9.46 5.70 12.07
CA SER A 126 10.19 4.46 12.35
C SER A 126 9.37 3.22 12.03
N LEU A 127 8.07 3.22 12.36
CA LEU A 127 7.17 2.11 12.03
C LEU A 127 7.00 1.96 10.52
N LEU A 128 6.80 3.07 9.79
CA LEU A 128 6.68 3.07 8.33
C LEU A 128 7.97 2.58 7.66
N GLU A 129 9.13 3.09 8.06
CA GLU A 129 10.42 2.68 7.50
C GLU A 129 10.68 1.19 7.72
N ASN A 130 10.41 0.68 8.93
CA ASN A 130 10.55 -0.75 9.24
C ASN A 130 9.60 -1.61 8.41
N ALA A 131 8.33 -1.21 8.28
CA ALA A 131 7.36 -1.92 7.47
C ALA A 131 7.76 -1.96 5.98
N MET A 132 8.25 -0.84 5.43
CA MET A 132 8.77 -0.78 4.06
C MET A 132 9.95 -1.73 3.86
N LYS A 133 10.96 -1.70 4.75
CA LYS A 133 12.14 -2.57 4.70
C LYS A 133 11.76 -4.04 4.77
N ASN A 134 10.89 -4.41 5.71
CA ASN A 134 10.48 -5.79 5.95
C ASN A 134 9.65 -6.38 4.80
N SER A 135 8.94 -5.54 4.06
CA SER A 135 8.12 -5.99 2.92
C SER A 135 8.94 -6.44 1.71
N GLY A 136 10.16 -5.92 1.52
CA GLY A 136 11.00 -6.16 0.35
C GLY A 136 10.38 -5.69 -0.97
N LYS A 137 9.37 -4.81 -0.92
CA LYS A 137 8.65 -4.27 -2.09
C LYS A 137 9.15 -2.86 -2.44
N SER A 138 8.69 -2.35 -3.58
CA SER A 138 9.13 -1.05 -4.13
C SER A 138 7.98 -0.08 -4.43
N LEU A 139 6.72 -0.48 -4.29
CA LEU A 139 5.54 0.35 -4.50
C LEU A 139 4.71 0.41 -3.23
N PHE A 140 4.50 1.60 -2.67
CA PHE A 140 3.83 1.78 -1.38
C PHE A 140 2.72 2.81 -1.43
N LEU A 141 1.58 2.46 -0.82
CA LEU A 141 0.55 3.39 -0.40
C LEU A 141 0.75 3.66 1.09
N ILE A 142 0.97 4.91 1.48
CA ILE A 142 1.04 5.30 2.88
C ILE A 142 -0.26 6.02 3.24
N ASP A 143 -1.15 5.31 3.95
CA ASP A 143 -2.48 5.78 4.30
C ASP A 143 -2.48 6.52 5.64
N GLY A 144 -3.02 7.73 5.61
CA GLY A 144 -3.23 8.55 6.79
C GLY A 144 -1.96 9.17 7.37
N PHE A 145 -0.97 9.45 6.53
CA PHE A 145 0.27 10.16 6.84
C PHE A 145 0.78 10.90 5.57
N PRO A 146 1.37 12.12 5.69
CA PRO A 146 1.50 12.92 6.91
C PRO A 146 0.18 13.59 7.32
N ARG A 147 0.03 13.96 8.60
CA ARG A 147 -1.19 14.56 9.14
C ARG A 147 -1.03 15.98 9.67
N ASN A 148 0.18 16.43 9.91
CA ASN A 148 0.50 17.78 10.35
C ASN A 148 1.88 18.19 9.85
N GLN A 149 2.29 19.43 10.12
CA GLN A 149 3.58 19.96 9.69
C GLN A 149 4.74 19.18 10.29
N ASP A 150 4.68 18.79 11.56
CA ASP A 150 5.72 18.00 12.21
C ASP A 150 5.92 16.64 11.51
N ASN A 151 4.82 15.98 11.11
CA ASN A 151 4.89 14.74 10.31
C ASN A 151 5.57 14.97 8.95
N LEU A 152 5.26 16.06 8.27
CA LEU A 152 5.87 16.38 6.98
C LEU A 152 7.36 16.67 7.14
N ASP A 153 7.73 17.46 8.11
CA ASP A 153 9.12 17.82 8.38
C ASP A 153 9.94 16.60 8.82
N GLY A 154 9.40 15.77 9.70
CA GLY A 154 10.03 14.53 10.12
C GLY A 154 10.22 13.54 8.97
N TRP A 155 9.20 13.39 8.11
CA TRP A 155 9.32 12.59 6.89
C TRP A 155 10.41 13.12 5.97
N ASN A 156 10.46 14.42 5.74
CA ASN A 156 11.46 15.02 4.87
C ASN A 156 12.88 14.79 5.40
N ARG A 157 13.08 14.91 6.72
CA ARG A 157 14.38 14.62 7.34
C ARG A 157 14.80 13.16 7.24
N GLN A 158 13.85 12.22 7.43
CA GLN A 158 14.17 10.80 7.61
C GLN A 158 14.05 9.98 6.33
N MET A 159 13.15 10.35 5.42
CA MET A 159 12.72 9.48 4.31
C MET A 159 12.94 10.07 2.92
N SER A 160 13.07 11.40 2.73
CA SER A 160 13.15 12.02 1.40
C SER A 160 14.28 11.46 0.53
N GLU A 161 15.42 11.15 1.14
CA GLU A 161 16.56 10.57 0.43
C GLU A 161 16.43 9.06 0.16
N LYS A 162 15.50 8.39 0.85
CA LYS A 162 15.31 6.93 0.79
C LYS A 162 14.20 6.50 -0.16
N VAL A 163 13.26 7.39 -0.48
CA VAL A 163 12.07 7.09 -1.28
C VAL A 163 11.84 8.12 -2.38
N ASP A 164 10.99 7.76 -3.33
CA ASP A 164 10.53 8.62 -4.43
C ASP A 164 9.02 8.86 -4.27
N MET A 165 8.65 10.03 -3.76
CA MET A 165 7.25 10.43 -3.57
C MET A 165 6.65 10.84 -4.91
N GLN A 166 5.60 10.14 -5.33
CA GLN A 166 4.99 10.31 -6.64
C GLN A 166 3.91 11.41 -6.61
N PHE A 167 2.92 11.25 -5.75
CA PHE A 167 1.83 12.19 -5.55
C PHE A 167 1.07 11.89 -4.25
N VAL A 168 0.17 12.79 -3.92
CA VAL A 168 -0.82 12.64 -2.84
C VAL A 168 -2.17 12.33 -3.48
N LEU A 169 -2.74 11.17 -3.16
CA LEU A 169 -4.11 10.80 -3.49
C LEU A 169 -5.01 11.32 -2.38
N PHE A 170 -5.78 12.35 -2.67
CA PHE A 170 -6.67 13.00 -1.70
C PHE A 170 -8.12 12.59 -1.93
N PHE A 171 -8.69 11.88 -0.96
CA PHE A 171 -10.11 11.54 -0.92
C PHE A 171 -10.89 12.66 -0.24
N ASP A 172 -11.49 13.52 -1.04
CA ASP A 172 -12.42 14.56 -0.58
C ASP A 172 -13.81 13.97 -0.40
N CYS A 173 -14.41 14.17 0.76
CA CYS A 173 -15.70 13.57 1.10
C CYS A 173 -16.44 14.47 2.10
N ASP A 174 -17.71 14.62 1.87
CA ASP A 174 -18.59 15.38 2.78
C ASP A 174 -18.51 14.86 4.21
N GLU A 175 -18.45 15.78 5.17
CA GLU A 175 -18.30 15.43 6.58
C GLU A 175 -19.44 14.56 7.07
N GLU A 176 -20.68 14.84 6.68
CA GLU A 176 -21.86 14.04 7.06
C GLU A 176 -21.76 12.58 6.58
N VAL A 177 -21.30 12.39 5.33
CA VAL A 177 -21.06 11.06 4.75
C VAL A 177 -19.96 10.34 5.52
N CYS A 178 -18.87 11.04 5.85
CA CYS A 178 -17.76 10.53 6.64
C CYS A 178 -18.18 10.08 8.04
N VAL A 179 -18.96 10.91 8.74
CA VAL A 179 -19.49 10.60 10.08
C VAL A 179 -20.35 9.34 10.04
N LYS A 180 -21.31 9.28 9.12
CA LYS A 180 -22.19 8.12 8.96
C LYS A 180 -21.40 6.84 8.70
N ARG A 181 -20.39 6.89 7.80
CA ARG A 181 -19.53 5.73 7.50
C ARG A 181 -18.72 5.26 8.71
N CYS A 182 -18.17 6.19 9.50
CA CYS A 182 -17.43 5.84 10.72
C CYS A 182 -18.31 5.20 11.78
N LEU A 183 -19.50 5.75 12.04
CA LEU A 183 -20.42 5.20 13.04
C LEU A 183 -20.92 3.80 12.64
N ASN A 184 -21.28 3.62 11.34
CA ASN A 184 -21.67 2.30 10.83
C ASN A 184 -20.54 1.27 10.99
N ARG A 185 -19.28 1.67 10.75
CA ARG A 185 -18.13 0.79 10.94
C ARG A 185 -17.95 0.40 12.41
N GLY A 186 -18.14 1.32 13.33
CA GLY A 186 -18.10 1.05 14.78
C GLY A 186 -19.17 0.05 15.20
N GLN A 187 -20.41 0.21 14.72
CA GLN A 187 -21.52 -0.71 14.96
C GLN A 187 -21.27 -2.11 14.35
N GLY A 188 -20.58 -2.18 13.22
CA GLY A 188 -20.18 -3.42 12.57
C GLY A 188 -19.04 -4.18 13.24
N GLY A 189 -18.57 -3.75 14.42
CA GLY A 189 -17.54 -4.46 15.19
C GLY A 189 -16.12 -4.31 14.62
N SER A 190 -15.75 -3.11 14.17
CA SER A 190 -14.42 -2.82 13.60
C SER A 190 -13.23 -3.08 14.54
N GLY A 191 -13.49 -3.28 15.85
CA GLY A 191 -12.46 -3.40 16.89
C GLY A 191 -11.66 -2.13 17.18
N ARG A 192 -12.04 -0.98 16.56
CA ARG A 192 -11.36 0.30 16.75
C ARG A 192 -11.98 1.05 17.94
N SER A 193 -11.18 1.37 18.94
CA SER A 193 -11.61 2.12 20.11
C SER A 193 -12.04 3.56 19.81
N ASP A 194 -11.65 4.08 18.65
CA ASP A 194 -11.90 5.46 18.19
C ASP A 194 -13.09 5.60 17.21
N ASP A 195 -13.86 4.53 16.96
CA ASP A 195 -15.07 4.55 16.12
C ASP A 195 -16.34 4.85 16.94
N ASN A 196 -16.30 5.87 17.79
CA ASN A 196 -17.41 6.41 18.55
C ASN A 196 -17.57 7.92 18.30
N LEU A 197 -18.75 8.47 18.62
CA LEU A 197 -19.08 9.84 18.29
C LEU A 197 -18.14 10.88 18.93
N GLU A 198 -17.71 10.64 20.18
CA GLU A 198 -16.83 11.56 20.91
C GLU A 198 -15.43 11.61 20.27
N SER A 199 -14.81 10.45 20.06
CA SER A 199 -13.51 10.35 19.41
C SER A 199 -13.57 10.85 17.96
N LEU A 200 -14.67 10.59 17.25
CA LEU A 200 -14.86 11.03 15.87
C LEU A 200 -14.89 12.56 15.77
N LYS A 201 -15.59 13.26 16.67
CA LYS A 201 -15.60 14.74 16.71
C LYS A 201 -14.19 15.29 16.89
N LYS A 202 -13.40 14.72 17.80
CA LYS A 202 -12.00 15.13 18.03
C LYS A 202 -11.15 14.89 16.78
N ARG A 203 -11.31 13.75 16.11
CA ARG A 203 -10.58 13.40 14.88
C ARG A 203 -10.93 14.32 13.71
N ILE A 204 -12.19 14.72 13.57
CA ILE A 204 -12.61 15.69 12.55
C ILE A 204 -11.99 17.04 12.83
N GLN A 205 -11.99 17.49 14.07
CA GLN A 205 -11.35 18.74 14.46
C GLN A 205 -9.84 18.72 14.16
N THR A 206 -9.14 17.64 14.53
CA THR A 206 -7.71 17.44 14.22
C THR A 206 -7.48 17.42 12.71
N TYR A 207 -8.35 16.76 11.94
CA TYR A 207 -8.25 16.72 10.49
C TYR A 207 -8.37 18.14 9.88
N ASN A 208 -9.36 18.91 10.30
CA ASN A 208 -9.61 20.26 9.78
C ASN A 208 -8.46 21.22 10.16
N ASN A 209 -7.96 21.12 11.39
CA ASN A 209 -6.95 22.05 11.91
C ASN A 209 -5.53 21.71 11.45
N ASP A 210 -5.20 20.44 11.38
CA ASP A 210 -3.82 19.98 11.20
C ASP A 210 -3.58 19.31 9.84
N SER A 211 -4.51 18.43 9.40
CA SER A 211 -4.28 17.62 8.20
C SER A 211 -4.67 18.32 6.91
N LEU A 212 -5.76 19.07 6.91
CA LEU A 212 -6.21 19.81 5.74
C LEU A 212 -5.19 20.88 5.28
N PRO A 213 -4.49 21.62 6.17
CA PRO A 213 -3.38 22.49 5.78
C PRO A 213 -2.26 21.77 5.05
N ILE A 214 -1.93 20.53 5.42
CA ILE A 214 -0.91 19.71 4.74
C ILE A 214 -1.36 19.33 3.33
N ILE A 215 -2.63 18.97 3.15
CA ILE A 215 -3.19 18.69 1.82
C ILE A 215 -3.09 19.95 0.94
N LYS A 216 -3.44 21.12 1.47
CA LYS A 216 -3.30 22.41 0.76
C LYS A 216 -1.85 22.75 0.41
N HIS A 217 -0.89 22.41 1.28
CA HIS A 217 0.53 22.55 0.99
C HIS A 217 0.93 21.75 -0.26
N PHE A 218 0.56 20.47 -0.32
CA PHE A 218 0.82 19.62 -1.49
C PHE A 218 0.03 20.06 -2.73
N GLU A 219 -1.18 20.59 -2.54
CA GLU A 219 -2.00 21.13 -3.63
C GLU A 219 -1.33 22.36 -4.26
N GLY A 220 -0.79 23.28 -3.44
CA GLY A 220 0.01 24.41 -3.89
C GLY A 220 1.27 24.01 -4.66
N ALA A 221 1.82 22.83 -4.39
CA ALA A 221 2.95 22.26 -5.12
C ALA A 221 2.54 21.47 -6.37
N GLY A 222 1.25 21.37 -6.70
CA GLY A 222 0.74 20.61 -7.84
C GLY A 222 0.85 19.08 -7.69
N GLN A 223 1.04 18.59 -6.46
CA GLN A 223 1.29 17.18 -6.15
C GLN A 223 0.02 16.42 -5.72
N VAL A 224 -1.15 17.04 -5.71
CA VAL A 224 -2.40 16.41 -5.28
C VAL A 224 -3.21 15.90 -6.46
N LYS A 225 -3.65 14.65 -6.36
CA LYS A 225 -4.69 14.04 -7.18
C LYS A 225 -5.95 13.93 -6.33
N LYS A 226 -6.90 14.84 -6.54
CA LYS A 226 -8.15 14.93 -5.77
C LYS A 226 -9.21 14.01 -6.36
N ILE A 227 -9.87 13.20 -5.52
CA ILE A 227 -10.94 12.27 -5.86
C ILE A 227 -12.15 12.60 -5.01
N ASP A 228 -13.33 12.77 -5.62
CA ASP A 228 -14.60 12.83 -4.89
C ASP A 228 -14.90 11.44 -4.31
N ALA A 229 -14.86 11.35 -2.98
CA ALA A 229 -15.07 10.11 -2.25
C ALA A 229 -16.50 9.96 -1.68
N SER A 230 -17.41 10.86 -2.02
CA SER A 230 -18.81 10.81 -1.57
C SER A 230 -19.63 9.70 -2.22
N PRO A 231 -19.42 9.32 -3.50
CA PRO A 231 -20.13 8.22 -4.15
C PRO A 231 -19.85 6.83 -3.54
N ASP A 232 -20.46 5.81 -4.14
CA ASP A 232 -20.17 4.40 -3.80
C ASP A 232 -18.72 4.00 -4.15
N ALA A 233 -18.23 2.96 -3.46
CA ALA A 233 -16.82 2.58 -3.53
C ALA A 233 -16.35 2.18 -4.94
N ASP A 234 -17.22 1.68 -5.80
CA ASP A 234 -16.85 1.23 -7.14
C ASP A 234 -16.74 2.41 -8.11
N LYS A 235 -17.63 3.41 -7.98
CA LYS A 235 -17.52 4.65 -8.73
C LYS A 235 -16.26 5.43 -8.37
N VAL A 236 -15.99 5.56 -7.06
CA VAL A 236 -14.74 6.17 -6.57
C VAL A 236 -13.53 5.43 -7.13
N PHE A 237 -13.54 4.09 -7.12
CA PHE A 237 -12.41 3.31 -7.63
C PHE A 237 -12.18 3.49 -9.13
N SER A 238 -13.24 3.66 -9.92
CA SER A 238 -13.10 3.93 -11.37
C SER A 238 -12.31 5.22 -11.65
N GLU A 239 -12.45 6.24 -10.80
CA GLU A 239 -11.68 7.48 -10.90
C GLU A 239 -10.24 7.29 -10.39
N VAL A 240 -10.08 6.56 -9.29
CA VAL A 240 -8.75 6.17 -8.76
C VAL A 240 -7.97 5.40 -9.81
N GLU A 241 -8.56 4.37 -10.45
CA GLU A 241 -7.91 3.57 -11.48
C GLU A 241 -7.44 4.44 -12.65
N ARG A 242 -8.29 5.34 -13.14
CA ARG A 242 -7.94 6.29 -14.21
C ARG A 242 -6.77 7.19 -13.81
N THR A 243 -6.75 7.63 -12.56
CA THR A 243 -5.68 8.47 -12.00
C THR A 243 -4.35 7.72 -11.95
N PHE A 244 -4.34 6.47 -11.52
CA PHE A 244 -3.12 5.64 -11.47
C PHE A 244 -2.59 5.36 -12.88
N LEU A 245 -3.46 4.94 -13.80
CA LEU A 245 -3.08 4.68 -15.20
C LEU A 245 -2.49 5.94 -15.87
N SER A 246 -3.09 7.10 -15.66
CA SER A 246 -2.56 8.38 -16.21
C SER A 246 -1.26 8.83 -15.54
N SER A 247 -0.93 8.29 -14.36
CA SER A 247 0.32 8.55 -13.64
C SER A 247 1.43 7.54 -13.93
N GLY A 248 1.19 6.59 -14.85
CA GLY A 248 2.20 5.63 -15.31
C GLY A 248 2.34 4.36 -14.45
N PHE A 249 1.26 3.98 -13.75
CA PHE A 249 1.16 2.74 -13.00
C PHE A 249 0.27 1.71 -13.67
#